data_a4d39a635b1df7b683e4ae062be29e67
#
_entry.id   a4d39a635b1df7b683e4ae062be29e67
#
_cell.length_a   1.000
_cell.length_b   1.000
_cell.length_c   1.000
_cell.angle_alpha   90.00
_cell.angle_beta   90.00
_cell.angle_gamma   90.00
#
_symmetry.space_group_name_H-M   'P 1'
#
loop_
_entity.id
_entity.type
_entity.pdbx_description
1 polymer ?
#
loop_
_entity_poly.entity_id
_entity_poly.type
_entity_poly.pdbx_seq_one_letter_code
_entity_poly.pdbx_strand_id
1 'polypeptide(L)'
;EMSVGINAIMLKTPEVFAGNLIGASFVLVLFVIPLLVVMHKGVQFQSNFNAEKIFFFLLLILASALVVLDGVVSVYDAILLILMYGFFFYFFQHYKKITHELEKKSINTKALLLCAVKIMRGAVLIYFASLLLVEKTLYFATLLNAPPFVVSMLLLSLGTNLPEITIAINSLAHRQPEIALGDYIGSAAFNIMLLGIFSLFNGTFTLDTNHFGLIFPIVIFGFVMFFIFSKSKNKLSFWEGVALLMVFFLYVLAESTDILF
;
A
#
# COMPACT_ATOMS: atom_id res chain seq x y z
N GLU A 1 -3.48 2.93 -8.12
CA GLU A 1 -3.40 1.46 -7.99
C GLU A 1 -4.58 0.77 -8.69
N MET A 2 -5.83 1.20 -8.47
CA MET A 2 -7.01 0.59 -9.10
C MET A 2 -6.91 0.58 -10.64
N SER A 3 -6.53 1.68 -11.28
CA SER A 3 -6.39 1.76 -12.74
C SER A 3 -5.23 0.89 -13.27
N VAL A 4 -4.13 0.81 -12.52
CA VAL A 4 -3.01 -0.09 -12.83
C VAL A 4 -3.48 -1.55 -12.81
N GLY A 5 -4.22 -1.96 -11.78
CA GLY A 5 -4.74 -3.32 -11.67
C GLY A 5 -5.69 -3.68 -12.79
N ILE A 6 -6.62 -2.79 -13.16
CA ILE A 6 -7.53 -3.00 -14.29
C ILE A 6 -6.74 -3.20 -15.59
N ASN A 7 -5.76 -2.33 -15.88
CA ASN A 7 -4.95 -2.43 -17.09
C ASN A 7 -4.07 -3.69 -17.08
N ALA A 8 -3.50 -4.08 -15.96
CA ALA A 8 -2.72 -5.30 -15.82
C ALA A 8 -3.57 -6.56 -16.11
N ILE A 9 -4.83 -6.61 -15.64
CA ILE A 9 -5.76 -7.70 -15.98
C ILE A 9 -6.06 -7.71 -17.48
N MET A 10 -6.35 -6.56 -18.07
CA MET A 10 -6.65 -6.44 -19.51
C MET A 10 -5.47 -6.87 -20.38
N LEU A 11 -4.24 -6.58 -19.97
CA LEU A 11 -3.01 -6.98 -20.64
C LEU A 11 -2.57 -8.42 -20.30
N LYS A 12 -3.30 -9.11 -19.42
CA LYS A 12 -2.98 -10.48 -18.94
C LYS A 12 -1.61 -10.58 -18.27
N THR A 13 -1.27 -9.58 -17.47
CA THR A 13 -0.01 -9.50 -16.71
C THR A 13 -0.31 -9.38 -15.22
N PRO A 14 -0.85 -10.45 -14.59
CA PRO A 14 -1.27 -10.42 -13.18
C PRO A 14 -0.11 -10.14 -12.22
N GLU A 15 1.12 -10.46 -12.59
CA GLU A 15 2.33 -10.18 -11.82
C GLU A 15 2.49 -8.68 -11.54
N VAL A 16 2.06 -7.83 -12.47
CA VAL A 16 2.20 -6.38 -12.34
C VAL A 16 1.27 -5.83 -11.27
N PHE A 17 0.00 -6.23 -11.23
CA PHE A 17 -0.88 -5.75 -10.17
C PHE A 17 -0.53 -6.35 -8.81
N ALA A 18 -0.14 -7.63 -8.77
CA ALA A 18 0.23 -8.29 -7.51
C ALA A 18 1.48 -7.61 -6.89
N GLY A 19 2.54 -7.45 -7.68
CA GLY A 19 3.74 -6.75 -7.23
C GLY A 19 3.47 -5.32 -6.80
N ASN A 20 2.70 -4.55 -7.61
CA ASN A 20 2.37 -3.16 -7.27
C ASN A 20 1.59 -3.04 -5.95
N LEU A 21 0.55 -3.82 -5.72
CA LEU A 21 -0.31 -3.69 -4.54
C LEU A 21 0.38 -4.16 -3.26
N ILE A 22 1.15 -5.25 -3.33
CA ILE A 22 1.95 -5.73 -2.19
C ILE A 22 3.07 -4.74 -1.89
N GLY A 23 3.83 -4.34 -2.93
CA GLY A 23 4.91 -3.37 -2.80
C GLY A 23 4.42 -2.02 -2.28
N ALA A 24 3.27 -1.52 -2.77
CA ALA A 24 2.68 -0.28 -2.29
C ALA A 24 2.36 -0.33 -0.79
N SER A 25 1.85 -1.45 -0.29
CA SER A 25 1.61 -1.62 1.15
C SER A 25 2.91 -1.65 1.96
N PHE A 26 3.98 -2.27 1.43
CA PHE A 26 5.30 -2.27 2.07
C PHE A 26 5.93 -0.87 2.08
N VAL A 27 5.86 -0.16 0.96
CA VAL A 27 6.34 1.22 0.82
C VAL A 27 5.63 2.14 1.82
N LEU A 28 4.31 2.01 1.99
CA LEU A 28 3.56 2.80 2.97
C LEU A 28 4.05 2.57 4.39
N VAL A 29 4.23 1.32 4.80
CA VAL A 29 4.60 0.98 6.19
C VAL A 29 6.08 1.20 6.49
N LEU A 30 6.98 0.83 5.57
CA LEU A 30 8.42 0.83 5.81
C LEU A 30 9.12 2.09 5.29
N PHE A 31 8.47 2.88 4.42
CA PHE A 31 9.05 4.10 3.87
C PHE A 31 8.21 5.36 4.18
N VAL A 32 6.94 5.42 3.75
CA VAL A 32 6.15 6.67 3.83
C VAL A 32 5.82 7.05 5.28
N ILE A 33 5.36 6.09 6.11
CA ILE A 33 5.11 6.35 7.53
C ILE A 33 6.41 6.72 8.26
N PRO A 34 7.53 5.97 8.16
CA PRO A 34 8.80 6.37 8.74
C PRO A 34 9.31 7.72 8.25
N LEU A 35 9.15 8.04 6.96
CA LEU A 35 9.51 9.34 6.39
C LEU A 35 8.72 10.47 7.07
N LEU A 36 7.39 10.30 7.22
CA LEU A 36 6.53 11.23 7.96
C LEU A 36 7.03 11.43 9.39
N VAL A 37 7.40 10.34 10.07
CA VAL A 37 7.91 10.37 11.46
C VAL A 37 9.21 11.14 11.55
N VAL A 38 10.14 10.93 10.63
CA VAL A 38 11.42 11.64 10.59
C VAL A 38 11.22 13.13 10.31
N MET A 39 10.36 13.49 9.36
CA MET A 39 10.06 14.88 9.00
C MET A 39 9.42 15.66 10.16
N HIS A 40 8.57 15.03 10.95
CA HIS A 40 7.89 15.65 12.11
C HIS A 40 8.66 15.47 13.43
N LYS A 41 9.88 14.91 13.40
CA LYS A 41 10.69 14.60 14.60
C LYS A 41 9.97 13.72 15.62
N GLY A 42 9.11 12.83 15.12
CA GLY A 42 8.25 11.92 15.87
C GLY A 42 6.78 12.24 15.67
N VAL A 43 5.95 11.17 15.63
CA VAL A 43 4.50 11.26 15.43
C VAL A 43 3.80 10.42 16.48
N GLN A 44 2.75 10.97 17.08
CA GLN A 44 1.92 10.28 18.04
C GLN A 44 0.74 9.63 17.32
N PHE A 45 0.45 8.37 17.63
CA PHE A 45 -0.75 7.74 17.11
C PHE A 45 -1.98 8.32 17.82
N GLN A 46 -3.05 8.56 17.07
CA GLN A 46 -4.34 8.92 17.67
C GLN A 46 -4.80 7.83 18.63
N SER A 47 -5.59 8.21 19.64
CA SER A 47 -6.16 7.28 20.63
C SER A 47 -6.92 6.09 20.02
N ASN A 48 -7.30 6.21 18.75
CA ASN A 48 -8.00 5.17 18.00
C ASN A 48 -7.07 4.09 17.42
N PHE A 49 -5.76 4.33 17.38
CA PHE A 49 -4.74 3.37 16.92
C PHE A 49 -4.07 2.72 18.12
N ASN A 50 -4.76 1.79 18.77
CA ASN A 50 -4.16 0.98 19.81
C ASN A 50 -3.29 -0.16 19.24
N ALA A 51 -2.47 -0.78 20.07
CA ALA A 51 -1.56 -1.84 19.66
C ALA A 51 -2.28 -3.02 18.95
N GLU A 52 -3.52 -3.34 19.34
CA GLU A 52 -4.30 -4.41 18.74
C GLU A 52 -4.64 -4.10 17.27
N LYS A 53 -5.07 -2.86 16.98
CA LYS A 53 -5.40 -2.44 15.62
C LYS A 53 -4.16 -2.41 14.71
N ILE A 54 -3.03 -1.94 15.24
CA ILE A 54 -1.76 -1.96 14.52
C ILE A 54 -1.35 -3.40 14.23
N PHE A 55 -1.51 -4.31 15.20
CA PHE A 55 -1.22 -5.73 15.01
C PHE A 55 -2.08 -6.33 13.87
N PHE A 56 -3.41 -6.13 13.90
CA PHE A 56 -4.30 -6.62 12.83
C PHE A 56 -4.01 -5.99 11.48
N PHE A 57 -3.63 -4.73 11.44
CA PHE A 57 -3.20 -4.05 10.23
C PHE A 57 -1.94 -4.69 9.62
N LEU A 58 -0.91 -4.92 10.43
CA LEU A 58 0.32 -5.56 9.98
C LEU A 58 0.10 -7.03 9.59
N LEU A 59 -0.78 -7.73 10.32
CA LEU A 59 -1.18 -9.09 9.99
C LEU A 59 -1.87 -9.15 8.61
N LEU A 60 -2.75 -8.19 8.30
CA LEU A 60 -3.41 -8.10 7.01
C LEU A 60 -2.40 -7.93 5.87
N ILE A 61 -1.43 -7.02 6.03
CA ILE A 61 -0.40 -6.82 5.01
C ILE A 61 0.51 -8.05 4.90
N LEU A 62 0.88 -8.65 6.02
CA LEU A 62 1.69 -9.88 6.03
C LEU A 62 0.98 -11.04 5.33
N ALA A 63 -0.34 -11.14 5.48
CA ALA A 63 -1.13 -12.16 4.81
C ALA A 63 -1.03 -12.06 3.28
N SER A 64 -0.98 -10.85 2.70
CA SER A 64 -0.79 -10.70 1.26
C SER A 64 0.59 -11.19 0.80
N ALA A 65 1.62 -11.00 1.63
CA ALA A 65 2.95 -11.52 1.35
C ALA A 65 3.01 -13.06 1.49
N LEU A 66 2.30 -13.62 2.46
CA LEU A 66 2.23 -15.09 2.67
C LEU A 66 1.54 -15.81 1.50
N VAL A 67 0.49 -15.20 0.94
CA VAL A 67 -0.26 -15.74 -0.20
C VAL A 67 0.60 -15.89 -1.46
N VAL A 68 1.63 -15.08 -1.62
CA VAL A 68 2.49 -15.15 -2.81
C VAL A 68 3.75 -15.99 -2.61
N LEU A 69 4.00 -16.52 -1.41
CA LEU A 69 5.25 -17.26 -1.09
C LEU A 69 5.41 -18.56 -1.87
N ASP A 70 4.32 -19.26 -2.15
CA ASP A 70 4.34 -20.51 -2.91
C ASP A 70 4.38 -20.29 -4.43
N GLY A 71 4.36 -19.03 -4.88
CA GLY A 71 4.37 -18.65 -6.29
C GLY A 71 3.04 -18.86 -7.00
N VAL A 72 1.95 -19.21 -6.30
CA VAL A 72 0.64 -19.47 -6.90
C VAL A 72 -0.45 -18.71 -6.14
N VAL A 73 -1.06 -17.74 -6.79
CA VAL A 73 -2.22 -17.03 -6.23
C VAL A 73 -3.50 -17.69 -6.72
N SER A 74 -4.21 -18.34 -5.83
CA SER A 74 -5.46 -19.04 -6.11
C SER A 74 -6.70 -18.19 -5.83
N VAL A 75 -7.86 -18.64 -6.32
CA VAL A 75 -9.16 -18.02 -6.00
C VAL A 75 -9.45 -18.07 -4.49
N TYR A 76 -8.97 -19.11 -3.78
CA TYR A 76 -9.14 -19.22 -2.33
C TYR A 76 -8.35 -18.15 -1.58
N ASP A 77 -7.13 -17.85 -2.03
CA ASP A 77 -6.30 -16.76 -1.49
C ASP A 77 -6.97 -15.41 -1.69
N ALA A 78 -7.54 -15.19 -2.86
CA ALA A 78 -8.28 -13.98 -3.17
C ALA A 78 -9.48 -13.77 -2.22
N ILE A 79 -10.27 -14.82 -1.98
CA ILE A 79 -11.40 -14.79 -1.05
C ILE A 79 -10.90 -14.54 0.38
N LEU A 80 -9.82 -15.22 0.79
CA LEU A 80 -9.20 -15.02 2.10
C LEU A 80 -8.79 -13.57 2.33
N LEU A 81 -8.11 -12.93 1.38
CA LEU A 81 -7.68 -11.53 1.48
C LEU A 81 -8.87 -10.56 1.61
N ILE A 82 -9.94 -10.79 0.84
CA ILE A 82 -11.16 -9.98 0.92
C ILE A 82 -11.83 -10.14 2.29
N LEU A 83 -11.94 -11.37 2.80
CA LEU A 83 -12.53 -11.64 4.12
C LEU A 83 -11.69 -11.03 5.25
N MET A 84 -10.36 -11.12 5.17
CA MET A 84 -9.45 -10.50 6.14
C MET A 84 -9.57 -8.98 6.14
N TYR A 85 -9.68 -8.36 4.96
CA TYR A 85 -9.95 -6.93 4.86
C TYR A 85 -11.32 -6.56 5.46
N GLY A 86 -12.36 -7.33 5.15
CA GLY A 86 -13.71 -7.12 5.72
C GLY A 86 -13.71 -7.21 7.25
N PHE A 87 -12.99 -8.18 7.82
CA PHE A 87 -12.80 -8.31 9.26
C PHE A 87 -12.04 -7.12 9.84
N PHE A 88 -10.93 -6.72 9.21
CA PHE A 88 -10.16 -5.53 9.59
C PHE A 88 -11.04 -4.28 9.60
N PHE A 89 -11.81 -4.05 8.54
CA PHE A 89 -12.69 -2.90 8.40
C PHE A 89 -13.78 -2.89 9.48
N TYR A 90 -14.43 -4.04 9.74
CA TYR A 90 -15.41 -4.19 10.82
C TYR A 90 -14.81 -3.87 12.19
N PHE A 91 -13.62 -4.42 12.48
CA PHE A 91 -12.92 -4.19 13.73
C PHE A 91 -12.48 -2.73 13.90
N PHE A 92 -12.11 -2.07 12.81
CA PHE A 92 -11.72 -0.66 12.83
C PHE A 92 -12.92 0.28 13.04
N GLN A 93 -14.07 0.01 12.42
CA GLN A 93 -15.26 0.84 12.54
C GLN A 93 -15.96 0.73 13.91
N HIS A 94 -15.92 -0.43 14.52
CA HIS A 94 -16.69 -0.69 15.75
C HIS A 94 -16.30 0.23 16.92
N TYR A 95 -15.16 0.92 16.84
CA TYR A 95 -14.65 1.82 17.87
C TYR A 95 -14.97 3.31 17.66
N LYS A 96 -15.66 3.69 16.58
CA LYS A 96 -16.03 5.10 16.35
C LYS A 96 -17.51 5.25 16.00
N LYS A 97 -18.32 5.69 16.97
CA LYS A 97 -19.47 6.54 16.65
C LYS A 97 -18.91 7.88 16.21
N ILE A 98 -18.65 8.06 14.92
CA ILE A 98 -18.43 9.38 14.35
C ILE A 98 -19.81 10.02 14.25
N THR A 99 -20.23 10.70 15.31
CA THR A 99 -21.28 11.72 15.23
C THR A 99 -20.66 12.97 14.62
N HIS A 100 -20.33 12.92 13.33
CA HIS A 100 -20.30 14.13 12.56
C HIS A 100 -21.77 14.48 12.27
N GLU A 101 -22.30 15.48 12.99
CA GLU A 101 -23.44 16.23 12.51
C GLU A 101 -23.02 16.78 11.15
N LEU A 102 -23.47 16.12 10.09
CA LEU A 102 -23.37 16.65 8.75
C LEU A 102 -24.24 17.90 8.74
N GLU A 103 -23.60 19.07 8.84
CA GLU A 103 -24.26 20.31 8.50
C GLU A 103 -24.94 20.12 7.14
N LYS A 104 -26.25 20.21 7.10
CA LYS A 104 -27.05 20.16 5.88
C LYS A 104 -26.77 21.41 5.07
N LYS A 105 -25.60 21.49 4.46
CA LYS A 105 -25.27 22.52 3.47
C LYS A 105 -26.09 22.21 2.23
N SER A 106 -26.90 23.16 1.77
CA SER A 106 -27.66 23.01 0.53
C SER A 106 -26.70 22.73 -0.63
N ILE A 107 -26.82 21.55 -1.23
CA ILE A 107 -25.92 21.10 -2.31
C ILE A 107 -26.39 21.82 -3.59
N ASN A 108 -25.55 22.67 -4.13
CA ASN A 108 -25.78 23.25 -5.45
C ASN A 108 -25.58 22.19 -6.53
N THR A 109 -26.65 21.75 -7.18
CA THR A 109 -26.65 20.69 -8.20
C THR A 109 -25.68 20.97 -9.35
N LYS A 110 -25.52 22.24 -9.76
CA LYS A 110 -24.57 22.64 -10.79
C LYS A 110 -23.12 22.44 -10.34
N ALA A 111 -22.80 22.78 -9.09
CA ALA A 111 -21.47 22.56 -8.52
C ALA A 111 -21.15 21.05 -8.42
N LEU A 112 -22.13 20.25 -8.01
CA LEU A 112 -22.01 18.78 -7.96
C LEU A 112 -21.71 18.19 -9.33
N LEU A 113 -22.44 18.60 -10.37
CA LEU A 113 -22.23 18.15 -11.74
C LEU A 113 -20.84 18.53 -12.27
N LEU A 114 -20.38 19.77 -12.01
CA LEU A 114 -19.04 20.21 -12.39
C LEU A 114 -17.95 19.41 -11.67
N CYS A 115 -18.12 19.08 -10.39
CA CYS A 115 -17.20 18.23 -9.66
C CYS A 115 -17.19 16.82 -10.25
N ALA A 116 -18.34 16.23 -10.55
CA ALA A 116 -18.44 14.90 -11.17
C ALA A 116 -17.71 14.85 -12.52
N VAL A 117 -17.89 15.86 -13.39
CA VAL A 117 -17.20 15.97 -14.67
C VAL A 117 -15.68 16.08 -14.50
N LYS A 118 -15.21 16.87 -13.51
CA LYS A 118 -13.77 16.98 -13.21
C LYS A 118 -13.20 15.64 -12.74
N ILE A 119 -13.90 14.94 -11.85
CA ILE A 119 -13.49 13.62 -11.35
C ILE A 119 -13.43 12.61 -12.53
N MET A 120 -14.45 12.57 -13.39
CA MET A 120 -14.45 11.67 -14.54
C MET A 120 -13.29 11.95 -15.51
N ARG A 121 -13.02 13.23 -15.82
CA ARG A 121 -11.87 13.61 -16.65
C ARG A 121 -10.54 13.15 -16.01
N GLY A 122 -10.38 13.37 -14.70
CA GLY A 122 -9.22 12.90 -13.96
C GLY A 122 -9.08 11.37 -14.01
N ALA A 123 -10.16 10.63 -13.80
CA ALA A 123 -10.18 9.17 -13.87
C ALA A 123 -9.78 8.64 -15.25
N VAL A 124 -10.26 9.27 -16.33
CA VAL A 124 -9.89 8.91 -17.72
C VAL A 124 -8.39 9.15 -17.95
N LEU A 125 -7.85 10.29 -17.51
CA LEU A 125 -6.41 10.57 -17.63
C LEU A 125 -5.57 9.56 -16.84
N ILE A 126 -5.97 9.23 -15.62
CA ILE A 126 -5.29 8.23 -14.79
C ILE A 126 -5.35 6.85 -15.45
N TYR A 127 -6.48 6.49 -16.05
CA TYR A 127 -6.61 5.22 -16.78
C TYR A 127 -5.61 5.09 -17.93
N PHE A 128 -5.49 6.10 -18.79
CA PHE A 128 -4.51 6.08 -19.89
C PHE A 128 -3.07 6.18 -19.40
N ALA A 129 -2.81 6.98 -18.37
CA ALA A 129 -1.48 7.05 -17.76
C ALA A 129 -1.07 5.71 -17.15
N SER A 130 -1.99 5.01 -16.48
CA SER A 130 -1.70 3.70 -15.88
C SER A 130 -1.47 2.60 -16.93
N LEU A 131 -2.08 2.69 -18.10
CA LEU A 131 -1.76 1.79 -19.22
C LEU A 131 -0.28 1.92 -19.61
N LEU A 132 0.19 3.16 -19.78
CA LEU A 132 1.60 3.41 -20.07
C LEU A 132 2.53 2.95 -18.95
N LEU A 133 2.09 3.09 -17.69
CA LEU A 133 2.87 2.61 -16.54
C LEU A 133 3.02 1.08 -16.58
N VAL A 134 1.96 0.33 -16.85
CA VAL A 134 2.03 -1.14 -16.97
C VAL A 134 2.96 -1.54 -18.12
N GLU A 135 2.79 -0.95 -19.31
CA GLU A 135 3.66 -1.22 -20.48
C GLU A 135 5.14 -0.92 -20.17
N LYS A 136 5.42 0.22 -19.53
CA LYS A 136 6.81 0.58 -19.16
C LYS A 136 7.37 -0.30 -18.08
N THR A 137 6.56 -0.77 -17.14
CA THR A 137 6.98 -1.75 -16.14
C THR A 137 7.43 -3.04 -16.80
N LEU A 138 6.66 -3.57 -17.76
CA LEU A 138 7.04 -4.75 -18.54
C LEU A 138 8.30 -4.51 -19.37
N TYR A 139 8.43 -3.33 -19.99
CA TYR A 139 9.64 -2.95 -20.70
C TYR A 139 10.87 -2.92 -19.79
N PHE A 140 10.76 -2.33 -18.59
CA PHE A 140 11.87 -2.35 -17.63
C PHE A 140 12.16 -3.75 -17.09
N ALA A 141 11.16 -4.60 -16.91
CA ALA A 141 11.34 -5.99 -16.52
C ALA A 141 12.19 -6.75 -17.56
N THR A 142 11.88 -6.57 -18.86
CA THR A 142 12.69 -7.15 -19.93
C THR A 142 14.10 -6.54 -20.03
N LEU A 143 14.22 -5.24 -19.86
CA LEU A 143 15.51 -4.54 -19.93
C LEU A 143 16.46 -4.94 -18.80
N LEU A 144 15.91 -5.13 -17.59
CA LEU A 144 16.66 -5.49 -16.38
C LEU A 144 16.81 -7.02 -16.25
N ASN A 145 16.20 -7.78 -17.15
CA ASN A 145 16.13 -9.25 -17.08
C ASN A 145 15.57 -9.75 -15.74
N ALA A 146 14.58 -9.02 -15.21
CA ALA A 146 13.96 -9.27 -13.90
C ALA A 146 12.49 -9.66 -14.03
N PRO A 147 11.92 -10.45 -13.08
CA PRO A 147 10.51 -10.77 -13.10
C PRO A 147 9.63 -9.49 -13.03
N PRO A 148 8.53 -9.40 -13.82
CA PRO A 148 7.60 -8.27 -13.76
C PRO A 148 7.03 -8.01 -12.35
N PHE A 149 6.87 -9.05 -11.54
CA PHE A 149 6.45 -8.95 -10.14
C PHE A 149 7.43 -8.10 -9.32
N VAL A 150 8.74 -8.38 -9.40
CA VAL A 150 9.79 -7.67 -8.67
C VAL A 150 9.88 -6.20 -9.09
N VAL A 151 9.90 -5.94 -10.40
CA VAL A 151 9.95 -4.56 -10.93
C VAL A 151 8.72 -3.76 -10.51
N SER A 152 7.54 -4.39 -10.52
CA SER A 152 6.31 -3.75 -10.06
C SER A 152 6.33 -3.46 -8.56
N MET A 153 6.87 -4.39 -7.77
CA MET A 153 6.93 -4.29 -6.33
C MET A 153 7.88 -3.16 -5.87
N LEU A 154 8.95 -2.88 -6.63
CA LEU A 154 9.88 -1.79 -6.33
C LEU A 154 9.51 -0.49 -7.05
N LEU A 155 9.60 -0.47 -8.38
CA LEU A 155 9.53 0.78 -9.14
C LEU A 155 8.12 1.30 -9.28
N LEU A 156 7.17 0.42 -9.64
CA LEU A 156 5.79 0.85 -9.87
C LEU A 156 5.11 1.23 -8.55
N SER A 157 5.34 0.48 -7.48
CA SER A 157 4.78 0.77 -6.16
C SER A 157 5.28 2.09 -5.56
N LEU A 158 6.55 2.43 -5.75
CA LEU A 158 7.08 3.74 -5.37
C LEU A 158 6.41 4.86 -6.17
N GLY A 159 6.22 4.65 -7.48
CA GLY A 159 5.57 5.61 -8.36
C GLY A 159 4.10 5.84 -7.99
N THR A 160 3.35 4.79 -7.69
CA THR A 160 1.93 4.89 -7.32
C THR A 160 1.71 5.49 -5.93
N ASN A 161 2.72 5.46 -5.04
CA ASN A 161 2.70 6.09 -3.72
C ASN A 161 3.24 7.55 -3.71
N LEU A 162 3.55 8.15 -4.84
CA LEU A 162 3.96 9.57 -4.90
C LEU A 162 2.90 10.53 -4.34
N PRO A 163 1.59 10.34 -4.53
CA PRO A 163 0.57 11.14 -3.87
C PRO A 163 0.65 11.09 -2.35
N GLU A 164 0.86 9.90 -1.77
CA GLU A 164 0.99 9.69 -0.32
C GLU A 164 2.24 10.38 0.24
N ILE A 165 3.35 10.32 -0.50
CA ILE A 165 4.57 11.08 -0.17
C ILE A 165 4.29 12.59 -0.20
N THR A 166 3.52 13.05 -1.15
CA THR A 166 3.10 14.46 -1.25
C THR A 166 2.23 14.86 -0.05
N ILE A 167 1.31 13.98 0.39
CA ILE A 167 0.51 14.18 1.60
C ILE A 167 1.42 14.25 2.83
N ALA A 168 2.46 13.38 2.94
CA ALA A 168 3.43 13.43 4.03
C ALA A 168 4.14 14.79 4.09
N ILE A 169 4.59 15.31 2.95
CA ILE A 169 5.26 16.62 2.86
C ILE A 169 4.28 17.75 3.23
N ASN A 170 3.06 17.73 2.71
CA ASN A 170 2.05 18.77 3.00
C ASN A 170 1.60 18.74 4.46
N SER A 171 1.53 17.57 5.10
CA SER A 171 1.17 17.45 6.52
C SER A 171 2.17 18.17 7.44
N LEU A 172 3.42 18.30 6.99
CA LEU A 172 4.43 19.08 7.70
C LEU A 172 4.04 20.58 7.79
N ALA A 173 3.54 21.14 6.69
CA ALA A 173 3.10 22.54 6.65
C ALA A 173 1.88 22.80 7.54
N HIS A 174 0.97 21.83 7.66
CA HIS A 174 -0.27 21.96 8.43
C HIS A 174 -0.18 21.41 9.85
N ARG A 175 0.94 20.78 10.25
CA ARG A 175 1.19 20.17 11.57
C ARG A 175 0.10 19.15 11.98
N GLN A 176 -0.39 18.36 11.03
CA GLN A 176 -1.43 17.34 11.22
C GLN A 176 -0.98 15.95 10.74
N PRO A 177 0.11 15.39 11.30
CA PRO A 177 0.64 14.11 10.85
C PRO A 177 -0.31 12.92 11.11
N GLU A 178 -1.23 13.08 12.08
CA GLU A 178 -2.16 12.00 12.47
C GLU A 178 -3.21 11.74 11.38
N ILE A 179 -3.59 12.76 10.61
CA ILE A 179 -4.52 12.60 9.47
C ILE A 179 -3.84 11.79 8.37
N ALA A 180 -2.59 12.12 8.06
CA ALA A 180 -1.79 11.40 7.08
C ALA A 180 -1.57 9.93 7.47
N LEU A 181 -1.28 9.65 8.76
CA LEU A 181 -1.18 8.27 9.25
C LEU A 181 -2.46 7.46 9.03
N GLY A 182 -3.63 8.05 9.29
CA GLY A 182 -4.91 7.39 9.08
C GLY A 182 -5.14 7.04 7.61
N ASP A 183 -4.77 7.94 6.71
CA ASP A 183 -4.85 7.77 5.26
C ASP A 183 -3.93 6.64 4.80
N TYR A 184 -2.66 6.60 5.23
CA TYR A 184 -1.71 5.56 4.82
C TYR A 184 -2.10 4.16 5.29
N ILE A 185 -2.59 4.03 6.53
CA ILE A 185 -3.09 2.75 7.05
C ILE A 185 -4.32 2.30 6.25
N GLY A 186 -5.20 3.23 5.91
CA GLY A 186 -6.38 2.96 5.09
C GLY A 186 -5.99 2.53 3.67
N SER A 187 -5.08 3.25 3.00
CA SER A 187 -4.58 2.94 1.66
C SER A 187 -3.88 1.58 1.62
N ALA A 188 -2.98 1.29 2.56
CA ALA A 188 -2.29 0.00 2.61
C ALA A 188 -3.26 -1.17 2.82
N ALA A 189 -4.25 -1.03 3.70
CA ALA A 189 -5.27 -2.06 3.88
C ALA A 189 -6.16 -2.23 2.64
N PHE A 190 -6.51 -1.13 1.97
CA PHE A 190 -7.33 -1.14 0.75
C PHE A 190 -6.61 -1.83 -0.41
N ASN A 191 -5.29 -1.70 -0.52
CA ASN A 191 -4.47 -2.40 -1.51
C ASN A 191 -4.61 -3.93 -1.40
N ILE A 192 -4.72 -4.45 -0.18
CA ILE A 192 -4.93 -5.89 0.03
C ILE A 192 -6.32 -6.34 -0.44
N MET A 193 -7.35 -5.52 -0.23
CA MET A 193 -8.68 -5.77 -0.79
C MET A 193 -8.64 -5.75 -2.33
N LEU A 194 -7.97 -4.79 -2.92
CA LEU A 194 -7.82 -4.71 -4.38
C LEU A 194 -7.06 -5.92 -4.93
N LEU A 195 -6.01 -6.38 -4.25
CA LEU A 195 -5.30 -7.61 -4.60
C LEU A 195 -6.25 -8.81 -4.65
N GLY A 196 -7.07 -8.99 -3.61
CA GLY A 196 -8.08 -10.04 -3.58
C GLY A 196 -9.10 -9.91 -4.72
N ILE A 197 -9.66 -8.72 -4.94
CA ILE A 197 -10.63 -8.46 -6.01
C ILE A 197 -10.02 -8.75 -7.38
N PHE A 198 -8.84 -8.23 -7.68
CA PHE A 198 -8.20 -8.43 -8.99
C PHE A 198 -7.80 -9.88 -9.21
N SER A 199 -7.35 -10.58 -8.17
CA SER A 199 -7.08 -12.02 -8.25
C SER A 199 -8.33 -12.84 -8.52
N LEU A 200 -9.51 -12.47 -7.97
CA LEU A 200 -10.79 -13.10 -8.32
C LEU A 200 -11.14 -12.91 -9.80
N PHE A 201 -10.98 -11.70 -10.34
CA PHE A 201 -11.29 -11.43 -11.74
C PHE A 201 -10.30 -12.07 -12.70
N ASN A 202 -9.01 -12.17 -12.32
CA ASN A 202 -7.99 -12.80 -13.16
C ASN A 202 -8.08 -14.33 -13.15
N GLY A 203 -8.57 -14.92 -12.06
CA GLY A 203 -8.46 -16.36 -11.78
C GLY A 203 -7.08 -16.72 -11.22
N THR A 204 -6.80 -18.02 -11.07
CA THR A 204 -5.51 -18.52 -10.58
C THR A 204 -4.37 -18.16 -11.51
N PHE A 205 -3.26 -17.67 -10.98
CA PHE A 205 -2.06 -17.32 -11.72
C PHE A 205 -0.80 -17.64 -10.92
N THR A 206 0.31 -17.74 -11.64
CA THR A 206 1.63 -18.03 -11.07
C THR A 206 2.49 -16.78 -11.06
N LEU A 207 3.35 -16.68 -10.06
CA LEU A 207 4.32 -15.61 -9.90
C LEU A 207 5.73 -16.22 -9.87
N ASP A 208 6.69 -15.57 -10.49
CA ASP A 208 8.08 -15.89 -10.25
C ASP A 208 8.53 -15.22 -8.94
N THR A 209 8.58 -16.02 -7.88
CA THR A 209 8.90 -15.59 -6.52
C THR A 209 10.21 -16.19 -6.01
N ASN A 210 11.07 -16.70 -6.91
CA ASN A 210 12.31 -17.39 -6.55
C ASN A 210 13.19 -16.59 -5.58
N HIS A 211 13.14 -15.26 -5.67
CA HIS A 211 13.94 -14.32 -4.85
C HIS A 211 13.19 -13.81 -3.62
N PHE A 212 11.86 -13.99 -3.55
CA PHE A 212 11.03 -13.48 -2.45
C PHE A 212 11.40 -14.08 -1.09
N GLY A 213 12.02 -15.26 -1.09
CA GLY A 213 12.49 -15.92 0.12
C GLY A 213 13.54 -15.14 0.92
N LEU A 214 14.36 -14.30 0.27
CA LEU A 214 15.33 -13.44 0.94
C LEU A 214 14.71 -12.12 1.45
N ILE A 215 13.73 -11.60 0.74
CA ILE A 215 13.06 -10.34 1.03
C ILE A 215 12.07 -10.48 2.17
N PHE A 216 11.35 -11.58 2.20
CA PHE A 216 10.31 -11.84 3.18
C PHE A 216 10.77 -11.73 4.64
N PRO A 217 11.94 -12.30 5.06
CA PRO A 217 12.47 -12.08 6.40
C PRO A 217 12.76 -10.61 6.74
N ILE A 218 13.22 -9.81 5.76
CA ILE A 218 13.51 -8.37 5.96
C ILE A 218 12.19 -7.61 6.19
N VAL A 219 11.15 -7.91 5.42
CA VAL A 219 9.83 -7.31 5.58
C VAL A 219 9.21 -7.68 6.93
N ILE A 220 9.27 -8.97 7.32
CA ILE A 220 8.80 -9.41 8.65
C ILE A 220 9.56 -8.66 9.74
N PHE A 221 10.88 -8.59 9.65
CA PHE A 221 11.69 -7.87 10.63
C PHE A 221 11.27 -6.40 10.73
N GLY A 222 11.05 -5.73 9.61
CA GLY A 222 10.55 -4.35 9.57
C GLY A 222 9.17 -4.21 10.22
N PHE A 223 8.24 -5.14 9.98
CA PHE A 223 6.90 -5.11 10.58
C PHE A 223 6.94 -5.39 12.09
N VAL A 224 7.78 -6.31 12.53
CA VAL A 224 8.00 -6.56 13.97
C VAL A 224 8.58 -5.32 14.63
N MET A 225 9.59 -4.69 14.03
CA MET A 225 10.14 -3.43 14.55
C MET A 225 9.08 -2.33 14.60
N PHE A 226 8.31 -2.16 13.52
CA PHE A 226 7.21 -1.18 13.47
C PHE A 226 6.20 -1.43 14.60
N PHE A 227 5.81 -2.69 14.84
CA PHE A 227 4.89 -3.05 15.90
C PHE A 227 5.47 -2.73 17.30
N ILE A 228 6.71 -3.12 17.55
CA ILE A 228 7.37 -2.87 18.86
C ILE A 228 7.46 -1.37 19.13
N PHE A 229 7.88 -0.59 18.15
CA PHE A 229 8.01 0.86 18.27
C PHE A 229 6.66 1.54 18.45
N SER A 230 5.65 1.15 17.68
CA SER A 230 4.30 1.70 17.78
C SER A 230 3.63 1.42 19.12
N LYS A 231 3.93 0.26 19.75
CA LYS A 231 3.45 -0.10 21.08
C LYS A 231 4.11 0.72 22.20
N SER A 232 5.34 1.19 21.99
CA SER A 232 6.06 2.01 22.95
C SER A 232 5.46 3.41 22.99
N LYS A 233 4.66 3.72 24.03
CA LYS A 233 4.05 5.04 24.29
C LYS A 233 3.05 5.55 23.23
N ASN A 234 2.52 4.69 22.37
CA ASN A 234 1.65 5.08 21.24
C ASN A 234 2.26 6.20 20.36
N LYS A 235 3.58 6.18 20.20
CA LYS A 235 4.34 7.21 19.50
C LYS A 235 5.50 6.56 18.76
N LEU A 236 5.76 6.99 17.53
CA LEU A 236 7.01 6.72 16.82
C LEU A 236 7.95 7.92 17.02
N SER A 237 9.13 7.68 17.54
CA SER A 237 10.19 8.68 17.71
C SER A 237 11.00 8.86 16.42
N PHE A 238 11.75 9.95 16.33
CA PHE A 238 12.64 10.22 15.19
C PHE A 238 13.61 9.06 14.89
N TRP A 239 14.28 8.52 15.90
CA TRP A 239 15.26 7.44 15.73
C TRP A 239 14.62 6.11 15.31
N GLU A 240 13.40 5.84 15.79
CA GLU A 240 12.63 4.66 15.37
C GLU A 240 12.21 4.80 13.88
N GLY A 241 11.83 6.01 13.46
CA GLY A 241 11.59 6.30 12.05
C GLY A 241 12.85 6.10 11.18
N VAL A 242 14.01 6.58 11.63
CA VAL A 242 15.29 6.36 10.94
C VAL A 242 15.62 4.88 10.83
N ALA A 243 15.44 4.11 11.91
CA ALA A 243 15.69 2.67 11.90
C ALA A 243 14.80 1.93 10.90
N LEU A 244 13.51 2.28 10.81
CA LEU A 244 12.59 1.69 9.82
C LEU A 244 12.97 2.07 8.38
N LEU A 245 13.42 3.30 8.14
CA LEU A 245 13.95 3.70 6.82
C LEU A 245 15.20 2.89 6.44
N MET A 246 16.09 2.60 7.39
CA MET A 246 17.23 1.72 7.13
C MET A 246 16.79 0.30 6.73
N VAL A 247 15.75 -0.25 7.37
CA VAL A 247 15.17 -1.55 6.99
C VAL A 247 14.60 -1.48 5.56
N PHE A 248 13.92 -0.39 5.21
CA PHE A 248 13.42 -0.19 3.85
C PHE A 248 14.56 -0.14 2.82
N PHE A 249 15.65 0.58 3.10
CA PHE A 249 16.81 0.59 2.20
C PHE A 249 17.48 -0.77 2.09
N LEU A 250 17.54 -1.55 3.16
CA LEU A 250 18.00 -2.95 3.11
C LEU A 250 17.09 -3.81 2.25
N TYR A 251 15.76 -3.64 2.35
CA TYR A 251 14.79 -4.29 1.48
C TYR A 251 15.04 -3.95 0.01
N VAL A 252 15.18 -2.68 -0.33
CA VAL A 252 15.46 -2.23 -1.71
C VAL A 252 16.80 -2.78 -2.22
N LEU A 253 17.84 -2.80 -1.38
CA LEU A 253 19.14 -3.36 -1.76
C LEU A 253 19.04 -4.87 -1.99
N ALA A 254 18.37 -5.62 -1.11
CA ALA A 254 18.18 -7.05 -1.27
C ALA A 254 17.45 -7.37 -2.59
N GLU A 255 16.38 -6.64 -2.88
CA GLU A 255 15.61 -6.78 -4.13
C GLU A 255 16.44 -6.41 -5.37
N SER A 256 17.28 -5.36 -5.27
CA SER A 256 18.11 -4.91 -6.39
C SER A 256 19.28 -5.84 -6.70
N THR A 257 19.80 -6.57 -5.71
CA THR A 257 20.86 -7.57 -5.95
C THR A 257 20.33 -8.74 -6.79
N ASP A 258 19.07 -9.11 -6.60
CA ASP A 258 18.41 -10.17 -7.37
C ASP A 258 18.13 -9.76 -8.84
N ILE A 259 18.13 -8.45 -9.13
CA ILE A 259 18.02 -7.92 -10.49
C ILE A 259 19.39 -7.91 -11.21
N LEU A 260 20.50 -7.82 -10.45
CA LEU A 260 21.85 -7.63 -11.00
C LEU A 260 22.65 -8.92 -11.16
N PHE A 261 22.27 -10.00 -10.51
CA PHE A 261 22.93 -11.31 -10.52
C PHE A 261 21.97 -12.43 -10.89
#